data_313ee4e5183e01d1a13a9ed80b74f51e
#
_entry.id   313ee4e5183e01d1a13a9ed80b74f51e
#
_cell.length_a   1.000
_cell.length_b   1.000
_cell.length_c   1.000
_cell.angle_alpha   90.00
_cell.angle_beta   90.00
_cell.angle_gamma   90.00
#
_symmetry.space_group_name_H-M   'P 1'
#
loop_
_entity.id
_entity.type
_entity.pdbx_description
1 polymer ?
#
loop_
_entity_poly.entity_id
_entity_poly.type
_entity_poly.pdbx_seq_one_letter_code
_entity_poly.pdbx_strand_id
1 'polypeptide(L)'
;MHLTKSEQQIMEIFWQADHPMAQTEVIHTCEDRKWKERSIFSMLNSLMAKGVLREVGFVRSGKTYARTFEPAISHAEYLALVVAEQLPAKQFPELLASLLQRVEIDSE
;
A
#
# COMPACT_ATOMS: atom_id res chain seq x y z
N MET A 1 -4.59 -2.75 -12.49
CA MET A 1 -3.44 -3.05 -11.64
C MET A 1 -3.77 -4.17 -10.67
N HIS A 2 -2.92 -5.16 -10.58
CA HIS A 2 -3.15 -6.31 -9.72
C HIS A 2 -2.05 -6.44 -8.67
N LEU A 3 -2.44 -6.48 -7.39
CA LEU A 3 -1.55 -6.83 -6.29
C LEU A 3 -1.95 -8.21 -5.76
N THR A 4 -0.96 -9.04 -5.46
CA THR A 4 -1.24 -10.30 -4.77
C THR A 4 -1.71 -10.00 -3.35
N LYS A 5 -2.28 -10.99 -2.66
CA LYS A 5 -2.73 -10.80 -1.27
C LYS A 5 -1.58 -10.39 -0.36
N SER A 6 -0.40 -10.98 -0.55
CA SER A 6 0.78 -10.62 0.23
C SER A 6 1.25 -9.21 -0.05
N GLU A 7 1.27 -8.80 -1.31
CA GLU A 7 1.62 -7.44 -1.71
C GLU A 7 0.62 -6.43 -1.14
N GLN A 8 -0.66 -6.75 -1.19
CA GLN A 8 -1.69 -5.89 -0.63
C GLN A 8 -1.52 -5.73 0.88
N GLN A 9 -1.21 -6.82 1.58
CA GLN A 9 -0.95 -6.77 3.02
C GLN A 9 0.21 -5.83 3.34
N ILE A 10 1.30 -5.92 2.57
CA ILE A 10 2.46 -5.04 2.74
C ILE A 10 2.09 -3.58 2.46
N MET A 11 1.36 -3.31 1.38
CA MET A 11 0.97 -1.94 1.06
C MET A 11 0.04 -1.34 2.10
N GLU A 12 -0.84 -2.14 2.71
CA GLU A 12 -1.69 -1.66 3.81
C GLU A 12 -0.87 -1.17 4.99
N ILE A 13 0.24 -1.84 5.30
CA ILE A 13 1.16 -1.41 6.34
C ILE A 13 1.74 -0.03 6.00
N PHE A 14 2.22 0.14 4.77
CA PHE A 14 2.78 1.41 4.31
C PHE A 14 1.74 2.53 4.30
N TRP A 15 0.51 2.24 3.85
CA TRP A 15 -0.55 3.25 3.81
C TRP A 15 -0.99 3.71 5.20
N GLN A 16 -0.89 2.83 6.19
CA GLN A 16 -1.24 3.18 7.57
C GLN A 16 -0.10 3.88 8.30
N ALA A 17 1.13 3.73 7.82
CA ALA A 17 2.28 4.37 8.43
C ALA A 17 2.31 5.87 8.08
N ASP A 18 2.75 6.68 9.03
CA ASP A 18 2.88 8.12 8.84
C ASP A 18 4.32 8.54 8.49
N HIS A 19 5.16 7.57 8.17
CA HIS A 19 6.58 7.79 7.86
C HIS A 19 7.09 6.71 6.91
N PRO A 20 8.18 6.98 6.17
CA PRO A 20 8.82 5.95 5.37
C PRO A 20 9.38 4.84 6.28
N MET A 21 9.32 3.59 5.81
CA MET A 21 9.76 2.45 6.60
C MET A 21 10.80 1.62 5.87
N ALA A 22 11.75 1.06 6.65
CA ALA A 22 12.68 0.04 6.17
C ALA A 22 11.99 -1.33 6.18
N GLN A 23 12.56 -2.28 5.45
CA GLN A 23 11.98 -3.64 5.38
C GLN A 23 11.86 -4.30 6.76
N THR A 24 12.81 -4.05 7.66
CA THR A 24 12.75 -4.62 9.01
C THR A 24 11.56 -4.09 9.80
N GLU A 25 11.22 -2.81 9.62
CA GLU A 25 10.02 -2.25 10.26
C GLU A 25 8.75 -2.91 9.73
N VAL A 26 8.68 -3.17 8.43
CA VAL A 26 7.54 -3.83 7.82
C VAL A 26 7.37 -5.23 8.41
N ILE A 27 8.47 -5.98 8.52
CA ILE A 27 8.45 -7.32 9.09
C ILE A 27 7.94 -7.29 10.53
N HIS A 28 8.46 -6.37 11.35
CA HIS A 28 8.08 -6.28 12.76
C HIS A 28 6.65 -5.77 12.95
N THR A 29 6.16 -4.94 12.03
CA THR A 29 4.80 -4.40 12.12
C THR A 29 3.74 -5.45 11.77
N CYS A 30 4.06 -6.36 10.86
CA CYS A 30 3.10 -7.36 10.38
C CYS A 30 3.20 -8.65 11.17
N GLU A 31 2.42 -8.77 12.24
CA GLU A 31 2.41 -9.95 13.09
C GLU A 31 1.72 -11.15 12.42
N ASP A 32 0.68 -10.90 11.63
CA ASP A 32 -0.12 -11.94 10.98
C ASP A 32 0.27 -12.16 9.52
N ARG A 33 1.55 -11.93 9.21
CA ARG A 33 1.99 -12.03 7.82
C ARG A 33 1.83 -13.45 7.27
N LYS A 34 1.34 -13.52 6.04
CA LYS A 34 1.16 -14.79 5.32
C LYS A 34 2.31 -15.06 4.36
N TRP A 35 3.31 -14.19 4.34
CA TRP A 35 4.50 -14.31 3.50
C TRP A 35 5.72 -14.56 4.39
N LYS A 36 6.72 -15.17 3.81
CA LYS A 36 7.96 -15.49 4.53
C LYS A 36 8.86 -14.27 4.58
N GLU A 37 9.53 -14.06 5.70
CA GLU A 37 10.44 -12.93 5.90
C GLU A 37 11.48 -12.82 4.78
N ARG A 38 12.00 -13.95 4.30
CA ARG A 38 12.98 -13.97 3.20
C ARG A 38 12.40 -13.48 1.87
N SER A 39 11.09 -13.39 1.73
CA SER A 39 10.43 -12.94 0.50
C SER A 39 10.23 -11.44 0.45
N ILE A 40 10.48 -10.72 1.56
CA ILE A 40 10.19 -9.29 1.65
C ILE A 40 10.91 -8.48 0.56
N PHE A 41 12.19 -8.78 0.33
CA PHE A 41 12.99 -8.04 -0.64
C PHE A 41 12.39 -8.12 -2.06
N SER A 42 12.03 -9.33 -2.51
CA SER A 42 11.46 -9.50 -3.85
C SER A 42 10.06 -8.88 -3.94
N MET A 43 9.29 -8.91 -2.86
CA MET A 43 7.97 -8.28 -2.85
C MET A 43 8.06 -6.76 -2.91
N LEU A 44 9.00 -6.15 -2.19
CA LEU A 44 9.22 -4.70 -2.27
C LEU A 44 9.66 -4.30 -3.68
N ASN A 45 10.54 -5.08 -4.30
CA ASN A 45 10.96 -4.81 -5.68
C ASN A 45 9.79 -4.94 -6.66
N SER A 46 8.92 -5.93 -6.48
CA SER A 46 7.72 -6.09 -7.29
C SER A 46 6.79 -4.87 -7.15
N LEU A 47 6.58 -4.40 -5.93
CA LEU A 47 5.74 -3.23 -5.67
C LEU A 47 6.31 -1.97 -6.30
N MET A 48 7.63 -1.80 -6.27
CA MET A 48 8.28 -0.69 -6.94
C MET A 48 8.11 -0.79 -8.47
N ALA A 49 8.25 -1.99 -9.02
CA ALA A 49 8.07 -2.21 -10.45
C ALA A 49 6.63 -1.91 -10.88
N LYS A 50 5.65 -2.16 -10.02
CA LYS A 50 4.24 -1.84 -10.27
C LYS A 50 3.90 -0.37 -10.07
N GLY A 51 4.85 0.42 -9.56
CA GLY A 51 4.66 1.85 -9.38
C GLY A 51 3.86 2.26 -8.16
N VAL A 52 3.60 1.35 -7.22
CA VAL A 52 2.82 1.65 -6.02
C VAL A 52 3.70 1.97 -4.80
N LEU A 53 4.97 1.62 -4.87
CA LEU A 53 5.93 1.86 -3.80
C LEU A 53 7.16 2.55 -4.39
N ARG A 54 7.83 3.40 -3.59
CA ARG A 54 9.08 4.03 -4.01
C ARG A 54 10.08 4.05 -2.88
N GLU A 55 11.36 4.04 -3.24
CA GLU A 55 12.47 4.21 -2.32
C GLU A 55 12.70 5.70 -2.11
N VAL A 56 12.84 6.14 -0.85
CA VAL A 56 12.96 7.56 -0.55
C VAL A 56 14.18 7.95 0.28
N GLY A 57 14.89 7.00 0.85
CA GLY A 57 16.08 7.34 1.63
C GLY A 57 16.66 6.16 2.36
N PHE A 58 17.39 6.47 3.41
CA PHE A 58 18.09 5.47 4.23
C PHE A 58 17.91 5.82 5.69
N VAL A 59 17.87 4.78 6.54
CA VAL A 59 18.00 4.91 7.98
C VAL A 59 19.17 4.08 8.44
N ARG A 60 19.82 4.50 9.52
CA ARG A 60 20.93 3.75 10.07
C ARG A 60 20.40 2.47 10.74
N SER A 61 21.03 1.34 10.41
CA SER A 61 20.68 0.03 10.96
C SER A 61 21.98 -0.64 11.40
N GLY A 62 22.32 -0.49 12.69
CA GLY A 62 23.61 -0.96 13.21
C GLY A 62 24.77 -0.23 12.55
N LYS A 63 25.67 -0.98 11.91
CA LYS A 63 26.84 -0.43 11.22
C LYS A 63 26.58 -0.09 9.76
N THR A 64 25.37 -0.37 9.26
CA THR A 64 25.01 -0.15 7.86
C THR A 64 23.77 0.74 7.77
N TYR A 65 23.36 1.02 6.54
CA TYR A 65 22.14 1.78 6.28
C TYR A 65 21.13 0.88 5.58
N ALA A 66 19.88 0.98 6.01
CA ALA A 66 18.77 0.29 5.38
C ALA A 66 17.97 1.27 4.54
N ARG A 67 17.57 0.86 3.34
CA ARG A 67 16.73 1.68 2.48
C ARG A 67 15.34 1.84 3.09
N THR A 68 14.75 3.02 2.93
CA THR A 68 13.39 3.28 3.36
C THR A 68 12.47 3.49 2.17
N PHE A 69 11.22 3.11 2.34
CA PHE A 69 10.22 3.10 1.29
C PHE A 69 8.96 3.81 1.75
N GLU A 70 8.21 4.35 0.80
CA GLU A 70 6.89 4.92 1.09
C GLU A 70 5.96 4.67 -0.10
N PRO A 71 4.63 4.76 0.09
CA PRO A 71 3.72 4.61 -1.05
C PRO A 71 3.97 5.68 -2.12
N ALA A 72 4.00 5.24 -3.38
CA ALA A 72 4.08 6.16 -4.52
C ALA A 72 2.70 6.70 -4.89
N ILE A 73 1.63 5.99 -4.50
CA ILE A 73 0.25 6.43 -4.66
C ILE A 73 -0.47 6.23 -3.33
N SER A 74 -1.52 7.01 -3.09
CA SER A 74 -2.32 6.85 -1.88
C SER A 74 -3.19 5.60 -1.95
N HIS A 75 -3.70 5.15 -0.80
CA HIS A 75 -4.64 4.04 -0.75
C HIS A 75 -5.90 4.35 -1.57
N ALA A 76 -6.41 5.58 -1.47
CA ALA A 76 -7.58 6.01 -2.24
C ALA A 76 -7.31 5.97 -3.75
N GLU A 77 -6.13 6.43 -4.19
CA GLU A 77 -5.74 6.35 -5.59
C GLU A 77 -5.65 4.91 -6.08
N TYR A 78 -5.09 4.01 -5.27
CA TYR A 78 -5.03 2.60 -5.61
C TYR A 78 -6.43 2.02 -5.81
N LEU A 79 -7.35 2.30 -4.88
CA LEU A 79 -8.73 1.80 -4.98
C LEU A 79 -9.44 2.37 -6.20
N ALA A 80 -9.16 3.64 -6.55
CA ALA A 80 -9.71 4.23 -7.77
C ALA A 80 -9.25 3.48 -9.03
N LEU A 81 -7.97 3.08 -9.07
CA LEU A 81 -7.45 2.29 -10.18
C LEU A 81 -8.13 0.92 -10.27
N VAL A 82 -8.33 0.27 -9.12
CA VAL A 82 -9.03 -1.03 -9.06
C VAL A 82 -10.46 -0.89 -9.57
N VAL A 83 -11.18 0.13 -9.11
CA VAL A 83 -12.56 0.39 -9.55
C VAL A 83 -12.61 0.66 -11.06
N ALA A 84 -11.65 1.45 -11.57
CA ALA A 84 -11.61 1.78 -13.00
C ALA A 84 -11.46 0.53 -13.88
N GLU A 85 -10.84 -0.52 -13.35
CA GLU A 85 -10.69 -1.78 -14.07
C GLU A 85 -11.93 -2.67 -13.99
N GLN A 86 -12.73 -2.53 -12.92
CA GLN A 86 -13.83 -3.45 -12.62
C GLN A 86 -15.21 -2.89 -12.96
N LEU A 87 -15.36 -1.57 -13.04
CA LEU A 87 -16.64 -0.92 -13.20
C LEU A 87 -16.66 -0.06 -14.46
N PRO A 88 -17.72 -0.14 -15.29
CA PRO A 88 -17.84 0.76 -16.44
C PRO A 88 -17.89 2.22 -15.98
N ALA A 89 -17.24 3.11 -16.75
CA ALA A 89 -17.15 4.52 -16.40
C ALA A 89 -18.51 5.20 -16.19
N LYS A 90 -19.53 4.75 -16.91
CA LYS A 90 -20.89 5.27 -16.78
C LYS A 90 -21.49 5.06 -15.39
N GLN A 91 -20.93 4.14 -14.61
CA GLN A 91 -21.40 3.85 -13.26
C GLN A 91 -20.59 4.55 -12.18
N PHE A 92 -19.52 5.27 -12.53
CA PHE A 92 -18.70 5.98 -11.53
C PHE A 92 -19.51 7.02 -10.74
N PRO A 93 -20.43 7.81 -11.34
CA PRO A 93 -21.23 8.76 -10.55
C PRO A 93 -22.07 8.07 -9.48
N GLU A 94 -22.65 6.91 -9.76
CA GLU A 94 -23.42 6.14 -8.78
C GLU A 94 -22.52 5.66 -7.65
N LEU A 95 -21.33 5.18 -7.98
CA LEU A 95 -20.35 4.76 -6.97
C LEU A 95 -19.96 5.92 -6.08
N LEU A 96 -19.67 7.09 -6.68
CA LEU A 96 -19.31 8.29 -5.94
C LEU A 96 -20.43 8.70 -4.98
N ALA A 97 -21.66 8.69 -5.45
CA ALA A 97 -22.81 9.01 -4.60
C ALA A 97 -22.94 8.06 -3.42
N SER A 98 -22.72 6.76 -3.66
CA SER A 98 -22.77 5.76 -2.59
C SER A 98 -21.65 5.97 -1.56
N LEU A 99 -20.46 6.35 -2.00
CA LEU A 99 -19.35 6.64 -1.11
C LEU A 99 -19.61 7.89 -0.27
N LEU A 100 -20.13 8.94 -0.90
CA LEU A 100 -20.45 10.18 -0.19
C LEU A 100 -21.54 9.97 0.86
N GLN A 101 -22.51 9.11 0.56
CA GLN A 101 -23.56 8.76 1.51
C GLN A 101 -22.98 8.11 2.77
N ARG A 102 -21.92 7.28 2.63
CA ARG A 102 -21.26 6.65 3.77
C ARG A 102 -20.50 7.66 4.63
N VAL A 103 -19.96 8.71 4.03
CA VAL A 103 -19.32 9.79 4.78
C VAL A 103 -20.35 10.47 5.71
N GLU A 104 -21.55 10.72 5.22
CA GLU A 104 -22.61 11.33 6.02
C GLU A 104 -23.01 10.45 7.20
N ILE A 105 -23.05 9.13 7.00
CA ILE A 105 -23.37 8.18 8.07
C ILE A 105 -22.26 8.17 9.12
N ASP A 106 -21.01 8.13 8.69
CA ASP A 106 -19.84 8.01 9.58
C ASP A 106 -19.50 9.32 10.30
N SER A 107 -19.99 10.47 9.82
CA SER A 107 -19.69 11.77 10.43
C SER A 107 -20.54 12.06 11.66
N GLU A 108 -21.47 11.21 11.99
CA GLU A 108 -22.26 11.29 13.22
C GLU A 108 -21.55 10.55 14.35
#